data_d7ee0972d1c4dfe8d3ac61f222943709
#
_entry.id   d7ee0972d1c4dfe8d3ac61f222943709
#
_cell.length_a   1.000
_cell.length_b   1.000
_cell.length_c   1.000
_cell.angle_alpha   90.00
_cell.angle_beta   90.00
_cell.angle_gamma   90.00
#
_symmetry.space_group_name_H-M   'P 1'
#
loop_
_entity.id
_entity.type
_entity.pdbx_description
1 polymer ?
#
loop_
_entity_poly.entity_id
_entity_poly.type
_entity_poly.pdbx_seq_one_letter_code
_entity_poly.pdbx_strand_id
1 'polypeptide(L)'
;MLTREYNGTRAYRQNKLAEILFTIDLARELEGSGITVNALHPATFMNTRMVRDFGAPRSTIEEGALAILKLATSAELDGKSGLYFNGQEEAQADAQAYDPQARQQLNRLSLELTCEGP
;
A
#
# COMPACT_ATOMS: atom_id res chain seq x y z
N MET A 1 -6.96 16.16 -0.98
CA MET A 1 -6.75 16.04 0.49
C MET A 1 -6.66 17.40 1.17
N LEU A 2 -5.80 18.26 0.69
CA LEU A 2 -5.50 19.54 1.36
C LEU A 2 -6.59 20.62 1.20
N THR A 3 -7.51 20.44 0.28
CA THR A 3 -8.53 21.44 -0.06
C THR A 3 -9.93 21.09 0.42
N ARG A 4 -10.09 19.97 1.12
CA ARG A 4 -11.37 19.49 1.62
C ARG A 4 -11.42 19.52 3.13
N GLU A 5 -12.63 19.64 3.67
CA GLU A 5 -12.84 19.48 5.11
C GLU A 5 -12.30 18.11 5.58
N TYR A 6 -11.63 18.11 6.72
CA TYR A 6 -11.02 16.92 7.28
C TYR A 6 -12.07 15.89 7.68
N ASN A 7 -11.84 14.65 7.28
CA ASN A 7 -12.59 13.47 7.71
C ASN A 7 -11.60 12.34 7.92
N GLY A 8 -11.52 11.82 9.15
CA GLY A 8 -10.50 10.83 9.52
C GLY A 8 -10.56 9.54 8.70
N THR A 9 -11.76 9.02 8.45
CA THR A 9 -11.92 7.80 7.64
C THR A 9 -11.45 8.01 6.21
N ARG A 10 -11.85 9.14 5.60
CA ARG A 10 -11.44 9.48 4.24
C ARG A 10 -9.92 9.69 4.17
N ALA A 11 -9.36 10.43 5.12
CA ALA A 11 -7.92 10.68 5.17
C ALA A 11 -7.14 9.37 5.28
N TYR A 12 -7.57 8.45 6.14
CA TYR A 12 -6.96 7.14 6.28
C TYR A 12 -6.98 6.36 4.96
N ARG A 13 -8.16 6.27 4.33
CA ARG A 13 -8.32 5.52 3.06
C ARG A 13 -7.50 6.13 1.93
N GLN A 14 -7.46 7.45 1.82
CA GLN A 14 -6.67 8.14 0.80
C GLN A 14 -5.17 7.93 1.00
N ASN A 15 -4.71 7.96 2.25
CA ASN A 15 -3.31 7.70 2.55
C ASN A 15 -2.92 6.26 2.22
N LYS A 16 -3.78 5.30 2.51
CA LYS A 16 -3.52 3.90 2.16
C LYS A 16 -3.50 3.68 0.65
N LEU A 17 -4.39 4.33 -0.08
CA LEU A 17 -4.36 4.30 -1.55
C LEU A 17 -3.09 4.96 -2.09
N ALA A 18 -2.67 6.07 -1.50
CA ALA A 18 -1.44 6.76 -1.89
C ALA A 18 -0.20 5.86 -1.73
N GLU A 19 -0.15 5.03 -0.70
CA GLU A 19 0.94 4.05 -0.53
C GLU A 19 0.99 3.05 -1.69
N ILE A 20 -0.17 2.64 -2.21
CA ILE A 20 -0.24 1.72 -3.36
C ILE A 20 0.23 2.42 -4.64
N LEU A 21 -0.21 3.66 -4.86
CA LEU A 21 0.25 4.46 -5.99
C LEU A 21 1.78 4.62 -5.98
N PHE A 22 2.32 4.95 -4.83
CA PHE A 22 3.76 5.07 -4.61
C PHE A 22 4.48 3.75 -4.89
N THR A 23 3.92 2.63 -4.43
CA THR A 23 4.48 1.29 -4.65
C THR A 23 4.64 0.99 -6.14
N ILE A 24 3.64 1.28 -6.95
CA ILE A 24 3.67 1.01 -8.39
C ILE A 24 4.74 1.84 -9.08
N ASP A 25 4.84 3.12 -8.76
CA ASP A 25 5.86 3.99 -9.37
C ASP A 25 7.27 3.60 -8.92
N LEU A 26 7.47 3.31 -7.65
CA LEU A 26 8.78 2.88 -7.15
C LEU A 26 9.21 1.56 -7.77
N ALA A 27 8.28 0.64 -7.96
CA ALA A 27 8.56 -0.63 -8.63
C ALA A 27 9.08 -0.40 -10.06
N ARG A 28 8.52 0.58 -10.77
CA ARG A 28 8.97 0.93 -12.12
C ARG A 28 10.36 1.57 -12.11
N GLU A 29 10.63 2.45 -11.16
CA GLU A 29 11.94 3.08 -11.02
C GLU A 29 13.04 2.06 -10.73
N LEU A 30 12.72 1.01 -10.00
CA LEU A 30 13.66 -0.03 -9.61
C LEU A 30 13.69 -1.24 -10.55
N GLU A 31 12.98 -1.15 -11.67
CA GLU A 31 12.97 -2.22 -12.68
C GLU A 31 14.40 -2.53 -13.15
N GLY A 32 14.75 -3.80 -13.16
CA GLY A 32 16.09 -4.25 -13.54
C GLY A 32 17.15 -4.17 -12.44
N SER A 33 16.81 -3.63 -11.26
CA SER A 33 17.76 -3.51 -10.14
C SER A 33 17.88 -4.78 -9.29
N GLY A 34 16.95 -5.72 -9.46
CA GLY A 34 16.83 -6.89 -8.58
C GLY A 34 16.02 -6.62 -7.31
N ILE A 35 15.50 -5.40 -7.14
CA ILE A 35 14.65 -5.04 -6.00
C ILE A 35 13.18 -5.06 -6.45
N THR A 36 12.33 -5.72 -5.68
CA THR A 36 10.89 -5.74 -5.91
C THR A 36 10.16 -4.91 -4.86
N VAL A 37 9.08 -4.26 -5.29
CA VAL A 37 8.25 -3.41 -4.42
C VAL A 37 6.80 -3.78 -4.61
N ASN A 38 6.15 -4.25 -3.57
CA ASN A 38 4.76 -4.68 -3.60
C ASN A 38 4.01 -4.10 -2.41
N ALA A 39 2.69 -3.98 -2.54
CA ALA A 39 1.81 -3.53 -1.48
C ALA A 39 0.93 -4.68 -1.00
N LEU A 40 0.58 -4.67 0.27
CA LEU A 40 -0.14 -5.75 0.91
C LEU A 40 -1.20 -5.21 1.86
N HIS A 41 -2.40 -5.76 1.75
CA HIS A 41 -3.40 -5.72 2.83
C HIS A 41 -3.30 -7.05 3.59
N PRO A 42 -2.62 -7.08 4.75
CA PRO A 42 -2.26 -8.36 5.37
C PRO A 42 -3.46 -9.12 5.90
N ALA A 43 -4.41 -8.43 6.53
CA ALA A 43 -5.64 -9.01 7.03
C ALA A 43 -6.62 -7.91 7.43
N THR A 44 -7.92 -8.21 7.34
CA THR A 44 -8.96 -7.25 7.72
C THR A 44 -9.15 -7.28 9.24
N PHE A 45 -9.00 -6.11 9.88
CA PHE A 45 -9.20 -5.97 11.34
C PHE A 45 -8.50 -7.07 12.14
N MET A 46 -7.16 -7.14 12.02
CA MET A 46 -6.35 -8.03 12.84
C MET A 46 -6.57 -7.75 14.33
N ASN A 47 -6.49 -8.79 15.15
CA ASN A 47 -6.63 -8.67 16.59
C ASN A 47 -5.43 -7.94 17.22
N THR A 48 -5.32 -6.66 16.94
CA THR A 48 -4.33 -5.75 17.52
C THR A 48 -5.01 -4.79 18.50
N ARG A 49 -4.21 -4.13 19.33
CA ARG A 49 -4.73 -3.12 20.25
C ARG A 49 -5.51 -2.03 19.51
N MET A 50 -4.97 -1.54 18.39
CA MET A 50 -5.61 -0.49 17.60
C MET A 50 -6.99 -0.92 17.10
N VAL A 51 -7.10 -2.14 16.58
CA VAL A 51 -8.38 -2.67 16.07
C VAL A 51 -9.37 -2.89 17.19
N ARG A 52 -8.93 -3.39 18.34
CA ARG A 52 -9.82 -3.60 19.50
C ARG A 52 -10.42 -2.31 20.03
N ASP A 53 -9.70 -1.17 19.87
CA ASP A 53 -10.22 0.15 20.23
C ASP A 53 -11.33 0.62 19.27
N PHE A 54 -11.42 0.06 18.08
CA PHE A 54 -12.44 0.41 17.06
C PHE A 54 -13.59 -0.60 16.93
N GLY A 55 -13.47 -1.77 17.56
CA GLY A 55 -14.50 -2.79 17.48
C GLY A 55 -13.97 -4.21 17.52
N ALA A 56 -14.76 -5.15 17.00
CA ALA A 56 -14.39 -6.57 17.01
C ALA A 56 -13.37 -6.90 15.91
N PRO A 57 -12.30 -7.65 16.24
CA PRO A 57 -11.39 -8.16 15.24
C PRO A 57 -12.07 -9.13 14.26
N ARG A 58 -11.63 -9.12 13.00
CA ARG A 58 -12.10 -10.06 11.97
C ARG A 58 -11.06 -11.07 11.56
N SER A 59 -9.79 -10.81 11.86
CA SER A 59 -8.67 -11.65 11.47
C SER A 59 -7.72 -11.80 12.64
N THR A 60 -6.89 -12.83 12.59
CA THR A 60 -5.88 -13.08 13.61
C THR A 60 -4.55 -12.37 13.24
N ILE A 61 -3.71 -12.20 14.25
CA ILE A 61 -2.33 -11.68 14.03
C ILE A 61 -1.55 -12.67 13.17
N GLU A 62 -1.77 -13.97 13.39
CA GLU A 62 -1.11 -15.05 12.65
C GLU A 62 -1.44 -14.99 11.15
N GLU A 63 -2.70 -14.73 10.79
CA GLU A 63 -3.10 -14.56 9.40
C GLU A 63 -2.36 -13.40 8.73
N GLY A 64 -2.28 -12.26 9.41
CA GLY A 64 -1.54 -11.10 8.91
C GLY A 64 -0.05 -11.36 8.81
N ALA A 65 0.53 -12.01 9.80
CA ALA A 65 1.96 -12.33 9.82
C ALA A 65 2.32 -13.30 8.69
N LEU A 66 1.50 -14.32 8.43
CA LEU A 66 1.72 -15.25 7.33
C LEU A 66 1.67 -14.56 5.96
N ALA A 67 0.73 -13.63 5.78
CA ALA A 67 0.64 -12.87 4.54
C ALA A 67 1.90 -12.02 4.30
N ILE A 68 2.38 -11.34 5.32
CA ILE A 68 3.61 -10.53 5.25
C ILE A 68 4.82 -11.43 4.95
N LEU A 69 4.93 -12.53 5.65
CA LEU A 69 6.05 -13.45 5.50
C LEU A 69 6.08 -14.07 4.10
N LYS A 70 4.95 -14.48 3.57
CA LYS A 70 4.84 -15.00 2.22
C LYS A 70 5.32 -13.97 1.20
N LEU A 71 4.82 -12.73 1.30
CA LEU A 71 5.20 -11.68 0.36
C LEU A 71 6.69 -11.39 0.41
N ALA A 72 7.30 -11.42 1.59
CA ALA A 72 8.70 -11.10 1.79
C ALA A 72 9.66 -12.23 1.36
N THR A 73 9.23 -13.49 1.45
CA THR A 73 10.16 -14.63 1.38
C THR A 73 9.80 -15.73 0.39
N SER A 74 8.59 -15.74 -0.16
CA SER A 74 8.17 -16.84 -1.04
C SER A 74 8.89 -16.80 -2.39
N ALA A 75 9.48 -17.91 -2.77
CA ALA A 75 10.13 -18.06 -4.09
C ALA A 75 9.16 -17.90 -5.26
N GLU A 76 7.88 -18.21 -5.03
CA GLU A 76 6.81 -18.02 -6.05
C GLU A 76 6.68 -16.57 -6.48
N LEU A 77 7.10 -15.63 -5.64
CA LEU A 77 6.97 -14.20 -5.88
C LEU A 77 8.27 -13.56 -6.36
N ASP A 78 9.30 -14.35 -6.59
CA ASP A 78 10.58 -13.84 -7.10
C ASP A 78 10.38 -13.12 -8.43
N GLY A 79 10.91 -11.91 -8.53
CA GLY A 79 10.80 -11.08 -9.73
C GLY A 79 9.45 -10.37 -9.89
N LYS A 80 8.47 -10.66 -9.07
CA LYS A 80 7.16 -9.96 -9.12
C LYS A 80 7.25 -8.64 -8.39
N SER A 81 6.86 -7.55 -9.07
CA SER A 81 6.98 -6.19 -8.54
C SER A 81 5.83 -5.32 -9.03
N GLY A 82 5.50 -4.29 -8.25
CA GLY A 82 4.40 -3.38 -8.59
C GLY A 82 3.03 -3.98 -8.39
N LEU A 83 2.91 -5.03 -7.58
CA LEU A 83 1.67 -5.77 -7.36
C LEU A 83 1.03 -5.42 -6.02
N TYR A 84 -0.25 -5.69 -5.94
CA TYR A 84 -1.04 -5.57 -4.72
C TYR A 84 -1.55 -6.94 -4.30
N PHE A 85 -1.53 -7.19 -2.99
CA PHE A 85 -1.98 -8.47 -2.42
C PHE A 85 -3.04 -8.22 -1.36
N ASN A 86 -4.06 -9.06 -1.36
CA ASN A 86 -5.04 -9.13 -0.27
C ASN A 86 -4.82 -10.46 0.46
N GLY A 87 -4.29 -10.37 1.67
CA GLY A 87 -3.80 -11.57 2.34
C GLY A 87 -2.67 -12.20 1.55
N GLN A 88 -2.78 -13.48 1.27
CA GLN A 88 -1.75 -14.23 0.53
C GLN A 88 -1.97 -14.26 -0.98
N GLU A 89 -3.00 -13.61 -1.49
CA GLU A 89 -3.39 -13.67 -2.89
C GLU A 89 -3.19 -12.34 -3.59
N GLU A 90 -2.69 -12.40 -4.83
CA GLU A 90 -2.62 -11.23 -5.69
C GLU A 90 -4.03 -10.71 -5.97
N ALA A 91 -4.19 -9.39 -5.91
CA ALA A 91 -5.48 -8.74 -6.08
C ALA A 91 -5.34 -7.45 -6.86
N GLN A 92 -6.48 -6.87 -7.23
CA GLN A 92 -6.54 -5.55 -7.84
C GLN A 92 -6.82 -4.51 -6.78
N ALA A 93 -6.02 -3.45 -6.76
CA ALA A 93 -6.28 -2.27 -5.95
C ALA A 93 -7.36 -1.40 -6.59
N ASP A 94 -7.66 -0.26 -5.97
CA ASP A 94 -8.53 0.74 -6.58
C ASP A 94 -8.00 1.15 -7.96
N ALA A 95 -8.91 1.35 -8.92
CA ALA A 95 -8.55 1.68 -10.30
C ALA A 95 -7.64 2.90 -10.42
N GLN A 96 -7.76 3.86 -9.50
CA GLN A 96 -6.92 5.05 -9.49
C GLN A 96 -5.43 4.71 -9.32
N ALA A 97 -5.10 3.61 -8.63
CA ALA A 97 -3.72 3.18 -8.48
C ALA A 97 -3.05 2.85 -9.82
N TYR A 98 -3.84 2.44 -10.81
CA TYR A 98 -3.34 2.09 -12.14
C TYR A 98 -3.38 3.25 -13.14
N ASP A 99 -3.87 4.41 -12.72
CA ASP A 99 -3.89 5.62 -13.54
C ASP A 99 -2.53 6.34 -13.46
N PRO A 100 -1.77 6.39 -14.57
CA PRO A 100 -0.46 7.04 -14.57
C PRO A 100 -0.53 8.52 -14.21
N GLN A 101 -1.60 9.22 -14.58
CA GLN A 101 -1.76 10.65 -14.26
C GLN A 101 -1.96 10.86 -12.77
N ALA A 102 -2.76 10.00 -12.12
CA ALA A 102 -2.97 10.07 -10.67
C ALA A 102 -1.65 9.84 -9.93
N ARG A 103 -0.86 8.86 -10.36
CA ARG A 103 0.44 8.58 -9.75
C ARG A 103 1.41 9.76 -9.94
N GLN A 104 1.43 10.33 -11.12
CA GLN A 104 2.30 11.48 -11.42
C GLN A 104 1.93 12.70 -10.55
N GLN A 105 0.63 12.97 -10.39
CA GLN A 105 0.17 14.05 -9.54
C GLN A 105 0.55 13.84 -8.08
N LEU A 106 0.40 12.62 -7.58
CA LEU A 106 0.80 12.28 -6.22
C LEU A 106 2.30 12.45 -6.02
N ASN A 107 3.10 11.96 -6.95
CA ASN A 107 4.56 12.09 -6.88
C ASN A 107 4.98 13.57 -6.84
N ARG A 108 4.41 14.39 -7.74
CA ARG A 108 4.70 15.81 -7.77
C ARG A 108 4.33 16.50 -6.46
N LEU A 109 3.12 16.24 -5.95
CA LEU A 109 2.66 16.82 -4.70
C LEU A 109 3.56 16.38 -3.53
N SER A 110 3.93 15.12 -3.49
CA SER A 110 4.81 14.59 -2.44
C SER A 110 6.16 15.29 -2.44
N LEU A 111 6.74 15.49 -3.62
CA LEU A 111 8.01 16.21 -3.75
C LEU A 111 7.88 17.69 -3.33
N GLU A 112 6.79 18.35 -3.72
CA GLU A 112 6.53 19.74 -3.35
C GLU A 112 6.41 19.92 -1.83
N LEU A 113 5.79 18.94 -1.15
CA LEU A 113 5.53 19.03 0.29
C LEU A 113 6.69 18.56 1.16
N THR A 114 7.55 17.69 0.64
CA THR A 114 8.61 17.07 1.42
C THR A 114 10.00 17.50 0.99
N CYS A 115 10.14 17.97 -0.24
CA CYS A 115 11.42 18.37 -0.78
C CYS A 115 11.78 19.78 -0.29
N GLU A 116 12.90 19.91 0.38
CA GLU A 116 13.43 21.20 0.84
C GLU A 116 14.25 21.88 -0.25
N GLY A 117 13.82 21.70 -1.45
CA GLY A 117 14.51 22.18 -2.63
C GLY A 117 15.18 21.04 -3.39
N PRO A 118 15.73 21.35 -4.53
CA PRO A 118 16.42 20.34 -5.33
C PRO A 118 17.65 19.82 -4.62
#